data_7cc950cee94711ccbdd69d025ad85cd7
#
_entry.id   7cc950cee94711ccbdd69d025ad85cd7
#
_cell.length_a   1.000
_cell.length_b   1.000
_cell.length_c   1.000
_cell.angle_alpha   90.00
_cell.angle_beta   90.00
_cell.angle_gamma   90.00
#
_symmetry.space_group_name_H-M   'P 1'
#
loop_
_entity.id
_entity.type
_entity.pdbx_description
1 polymer ?
#
loop_
_entity_poly.entity_id
_entity_poly.type
_entity_poly.pdbx_seq_one_letter_code
_entity_poly.pdbx_strand_id
1 'polypeptide(L)'
;MKLFKHFKTITKHKFYVMKLCFRFGLYKQGLKHDLSKYSWTELVTGAKYYLGYKSPNSNERDTIGYSSAWLHHKGRNKHHWEYWIDFTSKGIIAIEMPINYVVEMFCDRVAATMVYQGTQFNFKAPLDYYNKTHHYYV
;
A
#
# COMPACT_ATOMS: atom_id res chain seq x y z
N MET A 1 9.23 20.35 -6.82
CA MET A 1 10.09 19.65 -5.81
C MET A 1 9.39 18.50 -5.10
N LYS A 2 8.13 18.63 -4.62
CA LYS A 2 7.38 17.53 -3.95
C LYS A 2 7.09 16.35 -4.86
N LEU A 3 6.71 16.58 -6.13
CA LEU A 3 6.44 15.54 -7.11
C LEU A 3 7.64 14.60 -7.30
N PHE A 4 8.84 15.16 -7.49
CA PHE A 4 10.06 14.36 -7.64
C PHE A 4 10.39 13.54 -6.39
N LYS A 5 10.25 14.14 -5.20
CA LYS A 5 10.48 13.44 -3.94
C LYS A 5 9.47 12.31 -3.75
N HIS A 6 8.19 12.54 -4.05
CA HIS A 6 7.16 11.53 -4.00
C HIS A 6 7.42 10.40 -5.00
N PHE A 7 7.73 10.73 -6.25
CA PHE A 7 8.11 9.76 -7.28
C PHE A 7 9.28 8.86 -6.83
N LYS A 8 10.33 9.46 -6.27
CA LYS A 8 11.47 8.71 -5.73
C LYS A 8 11.05 7.77 -4.60
N THR A 9 10.16 8.21 -3.72
CA THR A 9 9.65 7.42 -2.59
C THR A 9 8.85 6.21 -3.07
N ILE A 10 7.90 6.38 -3.99
CA ILE A 10 7.09 5.27 -4.52
C ILE A 10 7.94 4.27 -5.32
N THR A 11 8.94 4.76 -6.04
CA THR A 11 9.87 3.90 -6.81
C THR A 11 10.75 3.08 -5.87
N LYS A 12 11.27 3.69 -4.81
CA LYS A 12 12.03 2.98 -3.76
C LYS A 12 11.17 1.91 -3.09
N HIS A 13 9.94 2.25 -2.73
CA HIS A 13 8.97 1.31 -2.17
C HIS A 13 8.73 0.11 -3.10
N LYS A 14 8.38 0.38 -4.36
CA LYS A 14 8.17 -0.65 -5.38
C LYS A 14 9.39 -1.59 -5.51
N PHE A 15 10.59 -1.04 -5.48
CA PHE A 15 11.81 -1.84 -5.57
C PHE A 15 11.98 -2.79 -4.37
N TYR A 16 11.66 -2.34 -3.16
CA TYR A 16 11.70 -3.20 -1.98
C TYR A 16 10.63 -4.29 -2.03
N VAL A 17 9.39 -3.96 -2.43
CA VAL A 17 8.34 -4.96 -2.60
C VAL A 17 8.74 -6.00 -3.63
N MET A 18 9.26 -5.56 -4.78
CA MET A 18 9.73 -6.47 -5.83
C MET A 18 10.77 -7.46 -5.30
N LYS A 19 11.79 -6.99 -4.55
CA LYS A 19 12.81 -7.85 -3.96
C LYS A 19 12.22 -8.86 -2.97
N LEU A 20 11.28 -8.43 -2.13
CA LEU A 20 10.63 -9.31 -1.16
C LEU A 20 9.74 -10.34 -1.89
N CYS A 21 8.92 -9.92 -2.83
CA CYS A 21 8.08 -10.81 -3.64
C CYS A 21 8.91 -11.87 -4.37
N PHE A 22 10.07 -11.51 -4.91
CA PHE A 22 10.96 -12.45 -5.60
C PHE A 22 11.47 -13.57 -4.68
N ARG A 23 11.68 -13.28 -3.39
CA ARG A 23 12.06 -14.31 -2.39
C ARG A 23 10.96 -15.36 -2.18
N PHE A 24 9.70 -15.00 -2.46
CA PHE A 24 8.55 -15.90 -2.38
C PHE A 24 8.12 -16.47 -3.74
N GLY A 25 8.91 -16.26 -4.80
CA GLY A 25 8.59 -16.72 -6.16
C GLY A 25 7.49 -15.91 -6.86
N LEU A 26 7.07 -14.77 -6.30
CA LEU A 26 6.01 -13.91 -6.85
C LEU A 26 6.56 -12.90 -7.86
N TYR A 27 7.21 -13.39 -8.92
CA TYR A 27 7.92 -12.54 -9.89
C TYR A 27 7.01 -11.57 -10.62
N LYS A 28 5.90 -12.06 -11.18
CA LYS A 28 4.94 -11.21 -11.93
C LYS A 28 4.31 -10.15 -11.04
N GLN A 29 3.93 -10.52 -9.82
CA GLN A 29 3.34 -9.60 -8.85
C GLN A 29 4.35 -8.54 -8.41
N GLY A 30 5.57 -8.93 -8.07
CA GLY A 30 6.63 -7.99 -7.71
C GLY A 30 6.93 -6.96 -8.81
N LEU A 31 6.98 -7.40 -10.08
CA LEU A 31 7.17 -6.49 -11.23
C LEU A 31 6.00 -5.53 -11.43
N LYS A 32 4.76 -6.00 -11.26
CA LYS A 32 3.54 -5.22 -11.49
C LYS A 32 3.04 -4.46 -10.26
N HIS A 33 3.63 -4.72 -9.10
CA HIS A 33 3.20 -4.12 -7.84
C HIS A 33 3.05 -2.61 -7.98
N ASP A 34 1.89 -2.10 -7.57
CA ASP A 34 1.61 -0.67 -7.48
C ASP A 34 1.87 0.17 -8.73
N LEU A 35 1.78 -0.40 -9.92
CA LEU A 35 1.91 0.39 -11.16
C LEU A 35 0.88 1.53 -11.23
N SER A 36 -0.28 1.38 -10.59
CA SER A 36 -1.30 2.43 -10.52
C SER A 36 -0.79 3.71 -9.84
N LYS A 37 0.20 3.63 -8.94
CA LYS A 37 0.81 4.79 -8.28
C LYS A 37 1.49 5.77 -9.24
N TYR A 38 1.83 5.31 -10.44
CA TYR A 38 2.39 6.15 -11.50
C TYR A 38 1.32 6.80 -12.38
N SER A 39 0.03 6.48 -12.17
CA SER A 39 -1.08 7.17 -12.83
C SER A 39 -1.14 8.63 -12.38
N TRP A 40 -1.68 9.48 -13.24
CA TRP A 40 -1.83 10.90 -12.91
C TRP A 40 -2.63 11.12 -11.63
N THR A 41 -3.71 10.37 -11.45
CA THR A 41 -4.58 10.44 -10.27
C THR A 41 -3.83 10.21 -8.95
N GLU A 42 -3.04 9.13 -8.87
CA GLU A 42 -2.32 8.80 -7.64
C GLU A 42 -1.05 9.63 -7.47
N LEU A 43 -0.31 9.85 -8.57
CA LEU A 43 0.98 10.54 -8.52
C LEU A 43 0.84 12.01 -8.11
N VAL A 44 -0.10 12.73 -8.73
CA VAL A 44 -0.30 14.17 -8.44
C VAL A 44 -0.92 14.37 -7.06
N THR A 45 -1.94 13.59 -6.73
CA THR A 45 -2.55 13.64 -5.39
C THR A 45 -1.54 13.26 -4.31
N GLY A 46 -0.78 12.19 -4.53
CA GLY A 46 0.29 11.79 -3.62
C GLY A 46 1.36 12.87 -3.44
N ALA A 47 1.75 13.54 -4.51
CA ALA A 47 2.71 14.66 -4.43
C ALA A 47 2.14 15.86 -3.67
N LYS A 48 0.86 16.17 -3.84
CA LYS A 48 0.17 17.26 -3.12
C LYS A 48 0.25 17.05 -1.60
N TYR A 49 -0.03 15.83 -1.14
CA TYR A 49 -0.08 15.48 0.28
C TYR A 49 1.23 14.88 0.81
N TYR A 50 2.30 14.91 0.04
CA TYR A 50 3.59 14.35 0.43
C TYR A 50 4.25 15.11 1.58
N LEU A 51 4.59 14.39 2.65
CA LEU A 51 5.31 14.91 3.83
C LEU A 51 6.70 14.27 4.00
N GLY A 52 6.94 13.08 3.43
CA GLY A 52 8.22 12.38 3.50
C GLY A 52 8.34 11.36 4.64
N TYR A 53 7.63 11.56 5.75
CA TYR A 53 7.66 10.69 6.93
C TYR A 53 6.36 9.92 7.18
N LYS A 54 5.33 10.23 6.42
CA LYS A 54 3.97 9.66 6.54
C LYS A 54 3.41 9.40 5.14
N SER A 55 2.56 8.38 5.04
CA SER A 55 1.84 8.09 3.80
C SER A 55 1.03 9.32 3.33
N PRO A 56 1.15 9.72 2.06
CA PRO A 56 0.31 10.77 1.49
C PRO A 56 -1.19 10.51 1.63
N ASN A 57 -1.61 9.24 1.51
CA ASN A 57 -3.02 8.87 1.68
C ASN A 57 -3.54 9.16 3.10
N SER A 58 -2.69 8.94 4.12
CA SER A 58 -3.05 9.29 5.49
C SER A 58 -3.17 10.80 5.67
N ASN A 59 -2.23 11.57 5.10
CA ASN A 59 -2.28 13.03 5.16
C ASN A 59 -3.49 13.60 4.41
N GLU A 60 -3.86 13.02 3.26
CA GLU A 60 -5.09 13.39 2.54
C GLU A 60 -6.33 13.15 3.40
N ARG A 61 -6.44 11.97 4.07
CA ARG A 61 -7.55 11.67 4.99
C ARG A 61 -7.65 12.65 6.14
N ASP A 62 -6.51 12.99 6.75
CA ASP A 62 -6.48 13.94 7.87
C ASP A 62 -6.89 15.35 7.42
N THR A 63 -6.69 15.69 6.15
CA THR A 63 -6.96 17.02 5.61
C THR A 63 -8.40 17.19 5.12
N ILE A 64 -8.94 16.18 4.41
CA ILE A 64 -10.25 16.27 3.75
C ILE A 64 -11.24 15.15 4.12
N GLY A 65 -10.88 14.29 5.10
CA GLY A 65 -11.73 13.23 5.63
C GLY A 65 -11.68 11.90 4.87
N TYR A 66 -11.11 11.86 3.67
CA TYR A 66 -10.92 10.64 2.88
C TYR A 66 -9.69 10.75 1.99
N SER A 67 -9.33 9.68 1.28
CA SER A 67 -8.25 9.71 0.29
C SER A 67 -8.75 9.26 -1.09
N SER A 68 -8.79 10.20 -2.03
CA SER A 68 -9.13 9.93 -3.43
C SER A 68 -8.09 9.05 -4.11
N ALA A 69 -6.81 9.27 -3.80
CA ALA A 69 -5.72 8.42 -4.27
C ALA A 69 -5.87 6.98 -3.77
N TRP A 70 -6.26 6.79 -2.50
CA TRP A 70 -6.50 5.45 -1.94
C TRP A 70 -7.70 4.76 -2.57
N LEU A 71 -8.81 5.46 -2.80
CA LEU A 71 -9.98 4.90 -3.48
C LEU A 71 -9.63 4.39 -4.88
N HIS A 72 -8.80 5.14 -5.63
CA HIS A 72 -8.30 4.71 -6.92
C HIS A 72 -7.36 3.50 -6.80
N HIS A 73 -6.47 3.53 -5.82
CA HIS A 73 -5.43 2.53 -5.59
C HIS A 73 -6.00 1.17 -5.17
N LYS A 74 -6.81 1.13 -4.13
CA LYS A 74 -7.35 -0.12 -3.58
C LYS A 74 -8.24 -0.89 -4.56
N GLY A 75 -8.91 -0.20 -5.46
CA GLY A 75 -9.74 -0.81 -6.49
C GLY A 75 -8.94 -1.43 -7.66
N ARG A 76 -7.63 -1.19 -7.75
CA ARG A 76 -6.74 -1.65 -8.84
C ARG A 76 -5.65 -2.60 -8.39
N ASN A 77 -5.50 -2.77 -7.08
CA ASN A 77 -4.41 -3.55 -6.50
C ASN A 77 -4.95 -4.65 -5.58
N LYS A 78 -4.88 -5.89 -6.06
CA LYS A 78 -5.47 -7.07 -5.40
C LYS A 78 -4.78 -7.48 -4.10
N HIS A 79 -3.62 -6.93 -3.78
CA HIS A 79 -2.95 -7.16 -2.50
C HIS A 79 -3.52 -6.31 -1.36
N HIS A 80 -4.53 -5.49 -1.63
CA HIS A 80 -5.31 -4.80 -0.61
C HIS A 80 -6.59 -5.56 -0.30
N TRP A 81 -6.85 -5.83 0.98
CA TRP A 81 -8.03 -6.59 1.41
C TRP A 81 -9.34 -5.91 1.01
N GLU A 82 -9.37 -4.58 0.91
CA GLU A 82 -10.54 -3.80 0.49
C GLU A 82 -10.97 -4.06 -0.96
N TYR A 83 -10.11 -4.65 -1.78
CA TYR A 83 -10.47 -5.14 -3.10
C TYR A 83 -11.44 -6.34 -3.04
N TRP A 84 -11.33 -7.15 -1.98
CA TRP A 84 -12.03 -8.42 -1.80
C TRP A 84 -13.32 -8.27 -0.99
N ILE A 85 -14.04 -7.18 -1.20
CA ILE A 85 -15.34 -6.88 -0.59
C ILE A 85 -16.38 -6.85 -1.70
N ASP A 86 -17.48 -7.59 -1.51
CA ASP A 86 -18.60 -7.62 -2.45
C ASP A 86 -19.91 -7.27 -1.76
N PHE A 87 -20.84 -6.75 -2.55
CA PHE A 87 -22.21 -6.46 -2.12
C PHE A 87 -23.15 -7.56 -2.62
N THR A 88 -23.85 -8.20 -1.70
CA THR A 88 -24.77 -9.31 -1.98
C THR A 88 -26.13 -9.04 -1.36
N SER A 89 -27.11 -9.93 -1.63
CA SER A 89 -28.42 -9.89 -0.97
C SER A 89 -28.35 -9.99 0.57
N LYS A 90 -27.21 -10.44 1.11
CA LYS A 90 -26.96 -10.51 2.56
C LYS A 90 -26.19 -9.27 3.09
N GLY A 91 -25.97 -8.27 2.25
CA GLY A 91 -25.19 -7.07 2.55
C GLY A 91 -23.75 -7.16 2.03
N ILE A 92 -22.87 -6.40 2.65
CA ILE A 92 -21.44 -6.38 2.33
C ILE A 92 -20.77 -7.60 2.96
N ILE A 93 -20.07 -8.37 2.14
CA ILE A 93 -19.32 -9.55 2.58
C ILE A 93 -17.85 -9.46 2.18
N ALA A 94 -17.00 -10.07 2.98
CA ALA A 94 -15.60 -10.28 2.63
C ALA A 94 -15.46 -11.57 1.79
N ILE A 95 -14.65 -11.48 0.73
CA ILE A 95 -14.26 -12.63 -0.11
C ILE A 95 -12.86 -13.07 0.31
N GLU A 96 -12.62 -14.36 0.36
CA GLU A 96 -11.31 -14.90 0.71
C GLU A 96 -10.23 -14.40 -0.26
N MET A 97 -9.20 -13.78 0.30
CA MET A 97 -8.08 -13.26 -0.47
C MET A 97 -7.11 -14.40 -0.81
N PRO A 98 -6.81 -14.64 -2.11
CA PRO A 98 -5.87 -15.68 -2.49
C PRO A 98 -4.49 -15.51 -1.85
N ILE A 99 -3.87 -16.62 -1.43
CA ILE A 99 -2.62 -16.61 -0.65
C ILE A 99 -1.48 -15.81 -1.29
N ASN A 100 -1.36 -15.84 -2.61
CA ASN A 100 -0.35 -15.07 -3.33
C ASN A 100 -0.52 -13.55 -3.15
N TYR A 101 -1.75 -13.05 -3.02
CA TYR A 101 -2.01 -11.64 -2.71
C TYR A 101 -1.84 -11.32 -1.23
N VAL A 102 -2.11 -12.28 -0.33
CA VAL A 102 -1.78 -12.13 1.10
C VAL A 102 -0.28 -11.99 1.29
N VAL A 103 0.52 -12.79 0.58
CA VAL A 103 2.00 -12.68 0.63
C VAL A 103 2.47 -11.35 0.03
N GLU A 104 1.87 -10.90 -1.08
CA GLU A 104 2.19 -9.58 -1.65
C GLU A 104 1.83 -8.45 -0.69
N MET A 105 0.68 -8.52 -0.02
CA MET A 105 0.27 -7.56 1.01
C MET A 105 1.29 -7.52 2.18
N PHE A 106 1.77 -8.67 2.61
CA PHE A 106 2.83 -8.75 3.61
C PHE A 106 4.12 -8.04 3.14
N CYS A 107 4.57 -8.35 1.92
CA CYS A 107 5.74 -7.70 1.32
C CYS A 107 5.57 -6.19 1.23
N ASP A 108 4.38 -5.73 0.83
CA ASP A 108 4.03 -4.31 0.75
C ASP A 108 4.17 -3.60 2.10
N ARG A 109 3.63 -4.18 3.16
CA ARG A 109 3.70 -3.61 4.53
C ARG A 109 5.12 -3.58 5.07
N VAL A 110 5.89 -4.63 4.87
CA VAL A 110 7.31 -4.67 5.26
C VAL A 110 8.09 -3.59 4.50
N ALA A 111 7.91 -3.50 3.19
CA ALA A 111 8.56 -2.50 2.36
C ALA A 111 8.20 -1.06 2.76
N ALA A 112 6.94 -0.81 3.11
CA ALA A 112 6.50 0.51 3.59
C ALA A 112 7.23 0.92 4.87
N THR A 113 7.37 0.02 5.84
CA THR A 113 8.14 0.29 7.06
C THR A 113 9.62 0.50 6.77
N MET A 114 10.21 -0.25 5.83
CA MET A 114 11.60 -0.02 5.39
C MET A 114 11.81 1.37 4.79
N VAL A 115 10.85 1.85 3.99
CA VAL A 115 10.93 3.17 3.37
C VAL A 115 10.85 4.29 4.39
N TYR A 116 9.90 4.23 5.33
CA TYR A 116 9.65 5.30 6.29
C TYR A 116 10.58 5.28 7.51
N GLN A 117 11.08 4.12 7.92
CA GLN A 117 12.00 3.99 9.05
C GLN A 117 13.47 4.03 8.63
N GLY A 118 13.79 3.75 7.37
CA GLY A 118 15.16 3.78 6.86
C GLY A 118 16.12 2.93 7.70
N THR A 119 17.16 3.55 8.24
CA THR A 119 18.19 2.87 9.06
C THR A 119 17.66 2.37 10.42
N GLN A 120 16.53 2.87 10.89
CA GLN A 120 15.88 2.44 12.13
C GLN A 120 14.92 1.26 11.93
N PHE A 121 14.80 0.75 10.70
CA PHE A 121 13.95 -0.38 10.38
C PHE A 121 14.35 -1.62 11.20
N ASN A 122 13.34 -2.29 11.76
CA ASN A 122 13.45 -3.63 12.34
C ASN A 122 12.20 -4.43 11.96
N PHE A 123 12.32 -5.76 11.99
CA PHE A 123 11.21 -6.66 11.59
C PHE A 123 10.04 -6.68 12.58
N LYS A 124 10.18 -6.10 13.76
CA LYS A 124 9.08 -5.93 14.70
C LYS A 124 8.10 -4.83 14.26
N ALA A 125 8.59 -3.80 13.58
CA ALA A 125 7.78 -2.65 13.20
C ALA A 125 6.55 -2.99 12.31
N PRO A 126 6.64 -3.86 11.29
CA PRO A 126 5.46 -4.30 10.55
C PRO A 126 4.45 -5.05 11.41
N LEU A 127 4.90 -5.85 12.37
CA LEU A 127 4.04 -6.56 13.31
C LEU A 127 3.35 -5.59 14.28
N ASP A 128 4.07 -4.63 14.81
CA ASP A 128 3.50 -3.60 15.71
C ASP A 128 2.43 -2.77 14.97
N TYR A 129 2.67 -2.44 13.69
CA TYR A 129 1.68 -1.78 12.85
C TYR A 129 0.43 -2.66 12.63
N TYR A 130 0.62 -3.95 12.33
CA TYR A 130 -0.47 -4.90 12.19
C TYR A 130 -1.29 -5.00 13.49
N ASN A 131 -0.65 -5.19 14.62
CA ASN A 131 -1.31 -5.30 15.93
C ASN A 131 -2.12 -4.04 16.27
N LYS A 132 -1.67 -2.88 15.81
CA LYS A 132 -2.37 -1.60 16.02
C LYS A 132 -3.58 -1.43 15.10
N THR A 133 -3.59 -2.05 13.92
CA THR A 133 -4.57 -1.75 12.87
C THR A 133 -5.46 -2.91 12.46
N HIS A 134 -5.16 -4.16 12.88
CA HIS A 134 -5.89 -5.35 12.42
C HIS A 134 -7.39 -5.34 12.76
N HIS A 135 -7.79 -4.64 13.83
CA HIS A 135 -9.20 -4.50 14.21
C HIS A 135 -10.05 -3.69 13.22
N TYR A 136 -9.43 -2.99 12.26
CA TYR A 136 -10.14 -2.34 11.16
C TYR A 136 -10.48 -3.29 10.01
N TYR A 137 -9.94 -4.52 10.02
CA TYR A 137 -10.20 -5.48 8.96
C TYR A 137 -11.54 -6.17 9.21
N VAL A 138 -12.30 -6.31 8.15
CA VAL A 138 -13.61 -6.98 8.15
C VAL A 138 -13.44 -8.49 8.09
#